data_c732468b69f8d4f7322f898a8f66e21b
#
_entry.id   c732468b69f8d4f7322f898a8f66e21b
#
_cell.length_a   1.000
_cell.length_b   1.000
_cell.length_c   1.000
_cell.angle_alpha   90.00
_cell.angle_beta   90.00
_cell.angle_gamma   90.00
#
_symmetry.space_group_name_H-M   'P 1'
#
loop_
_entity.id
_entity.type
_entity.pdbx_description
1 polymer ?
#
loop_
_entity_poly.entity_id
_entity_poly.type
_entity_poly.pdbx_seq_one_letter_code
_entity_poly.pdbx_strand_id
1 'polypeptide(L)'
;MKWWRICVLTMMYCFSAVASGWAADTVETKMQPVDPSVQMGKLDAYYITSGSTYNKITALLQSIPADKTGLDTNYYFRIDKNLTSNYFYHVNVYDTCTHMLKSSYFVAKDSSCVWRLYDEKDAALIFGSAEEMLKKTEVIVYPKRIPLGSYGIVRVHVPGMIPYDIKMTSLNANVATISDKMNIIPAAAGTTSVVVDIKIGNAARTYTQDITVVNTADTSDDGYRRSPNVNVGIGIGWHHHGGIGIGVGPWW
;
A
#
# COMPACT_ATOMS: atom_id res chain seq x y z
N MET A 1 21.16 -17.78 -50.05
CA MET A 1 21.74 -16.46 -49.69
C MET A 1 21.28 -15.30 -50.60
N LYS A 2 20.06 -15.27 -51.11
CA LYS A 2 19.55 -14.14 -51.94
C LYS A 2 18.36 -13.39 -51.35
N TRP A 3 17.76 -13.90 -50.26
CA TRP A 3 16.58 -13.29 -49.66
C TRP A 3 16.89 -12.22 -48.60
N TRP A 4 18.08 -12.24 -48.02
CA TRP A 4 18.45 -11.25 -46.99
C TRP A 4 18.81 -9.85 -47.58
N ARG A 5 19.19 -9.79 -48.87
CA ARG A 5 19.49 -8.51 -49.52
C ARG A 5 18.24 -7.69 -49.92
N ILE A 6 17.09 -8.32 -50.02
CA ILE A 6 15.83 -7.64 -50.37
C ILE A 6 15.18 -7.00 -49.15
N CYS A 7 15.28 -7.63 -47.97
CA CYS A 7 14.74 -7.05 -46.71
C CYS A 7 15.51 -5.82 -46.21
N VAL A 8 16.82 -5.74 -46.45
CA VAL A 8 17.62 -4.57 -46.03
C VAL A 8 17.37 -3.36 -46.91
N LEU A 9 17.09 -3.56 -48.22
CA LEU A 9 16.77 -2.46 -49.13
C LEU A 9 15.35 -1.90 -48.93
N THR A 10 14.39 -2.72 -48.49
CA THR A 10 13.03 -2.24 -48.16
C THR A 10 12.97 -1.48 -46.84
N MET A 11 13.82 -1.81 -45.87
CA MET A 11 13.92 -1.03 -44.62
C MET A 11 14.60 0.33 -44.79
N MET A 12 15.54 0.46 -45.76
CA MET A 12 16.16 1.74 -46.03
C MET A 12 15.25 2.72 -46.80
N TYR A 13 14.27 2.22 -47.55
CA TYR A 13 13.31 3.09 -48.28
C TYR A 13 12.17 3.60 -47.36
N CYS A 14 11.85 2.94 -46.28
CA CYS A 14 10.85 3.42 -45.33
C CYS A 14 11.37 4.51 -44.36
N PHE A 15 12.69 4.64 -44.20
CA PHE A 15 13.27 5.68 -43.33
C PHE A 15 13.50 7.02 -44.05
N SER A 16 13.49 7.05 -45.39
CA SER A 16 13.72 8.29 -46.15
C SER A 16 12.44 9.07 -46.51
N ALA A 17 11.25 8.53 -46.25
CA ALA A 17 9.97 9.18 -46.55
C ALA A 17 9.32 9.91 -45.38
N VAL A 18 9.93 9.91 -44.17
CA VAL A 18 9.37 10.57 -42.97
C VAL A 18 10.15 11.85 -42.60
N ALA A 19 11.19 12.19 -43.33
CA ALA A 19 12.06 13.36 -43.01
C ALA A 19 11.68 14.67 -43.72
N SER A 20 10.54 14.74 -44.41
CA SER A 20 10.13 15.99 -45.05
C SER A 20 8.68 16.33 -44.72
N GLY A 21 8.50 16.97 -43.59
CA GLY A 21 7.16 17.51 -43.26
C GLY A 21 6.84 17.85 -41.85
N TRP A 22 7.82 18.13 -40.98
CA TRP A 22 7.55 18.78 -39.71
C TRP A 22 8.63 19.84 -39.50
N ALA A 23 8.43 20.99 -40.14
CA ALA A 23 8.96 22.24 -39.58
C ALA A 23 8.10 22.56 -38.36
N ALA A 24 8.37 21.91 -37.25
CA ALA A 24 7.91 22.40 -35.97
C ALA A 24 8.70 23.69 -35.74
N ASP A 25 8.00 24.83 -35.70
CA ASP A 25 8.49 26.03 -35.06
C ASP A 25 9.02 25.61 -33.66
N THR A 26 10.32 25.43 -33.58
CA THR A 26 11.02 25.36 -32.30
C THR A 26 10.94 26.76 -31.72
N VAL A 27 9.85 27.03 -31.02
CA VAL A 27 9.87 28.07 -30.01
C VAL A 27 10.99 27.64 -29.05
N GLU A 28 12.19 28.19 -29.25
CA GLU A 28 13.23 28.20 -28.24
C GLU A 28 12.64 28.90 -27.02
N THR A 29 11.94 28.13 -26.19
CA THR A 29 11.65 28.57 -24.83
C THR A 29 13.03 28.63 -24.16
N LYS A 30 13.68 29.79 -24.20
CA LYS A 30 14.80 30.08 -23.35
C LYS A 30 14.32 29.77 -21.96
N MET A 31 14.68 28.59 -21.44
CA MET A 31 14.56 28.28 -20.02
C MET A 31 15.33 29.36 -19.30
N GLN A 32 14.65 30.35 -18.76
CA GLN A 32 15.26 31.28 -17.82
C GLN A 32 15.83 30.41 -16.69
N PRO A 33 17.10 30.62 -16.31
CA PRO A 33 17.67 29.91 -15.18
C PRO A 33 16.78 30.21 -13.97
N VAL A 34 16.09 29.16 -13.49
CA VAL A 34 15.22 29.27 -12.31
C VAL A 34 16.16 29.56 -11.14
N ASP A 35 15.89 30.66 -10.44
CA ASP A 35 16.64 31.07 -9.26
C ASP A 35 16.71 29.88 -8.27
N PRO A 36 17.92 29.43 -7.87
CA PRO A 36 18.09 28.31 -6.95
C PRO A 36 17.32 28.48 -5.64
N SER A 37 17.12 29.71 -5.17
CA SER A 37 16.36 30.00 -3.96
C SER A 37 14.86 29.69 -4.13
N VAL A 38 14.30 29.90 -5.33
CA VAL A 38 12.91 29.56 -5.66
C VAL A 38 12.71 28.05 -5.78
N GLN A 39 13.73 27.32 -6.26
CA GLN A 39 13.70 25.85 -6.26
C GLN A 39 13.80 25.27 -4.85
N MET A 40 14.64 25.82 -3.98
CA MET A 40 14.72 25.42 -2.58
C MET A 40 13.41 25.66 -1.84
N GLY A 41 12.79 26.81 -1.97
CA GLY A 41 11.50 27.10 -1.34
C GLY A 41 10.36 26.19 -1.83
N LYS A 42 10.40 25.73 -3.09
CA LYS A 42 9.46 24.72 -3.60
C LYS A 42 9.74 23.34 -3.02
N LEU A 43 11.00 22.95 -2.82
CA LEU A 43 11.39 21.68 -2.22
C LEU A 43 10.95 21.59 -0.75
N ASP A 44 11.13 22.66 0.02
CA ASP A 44 10.71 22.70 1.43
C ASP A 44 9.19 22.62 1.63
N ALA A 45 8.39 22.95 0.60
CA ALA A 45 6.95 22.74 0.64
C ALA A 45 6.60 21.24 0.73
N TYR A 46 7.36 20.38 0.05
CA TYR A 46 7.07 18.95 -0.09
C TYR A 46 7.91 18.06 0.82
N TYR A 47 9.07 18.54 1.27
CA TYR A 47 10.03 17.74 2.03
C TYR A 47 10.40 18.40 3.35
N ILE A 48 10.75 17.57 4.34
CA ILE A 48 11.48 17.99 5.53
C ILE A 48 12.95 17.64 5.29
N THR A 49 13.81 18.65 5.26
CA THR A 49 15.25 18.52 4.98
C THR A 49 16.14 18.93 6.14
N SER A 50 15.54 19.46 7.21
CA SER A 50 16.25 19.93 8.41
C SER A 50 15.35 19.91 9.65
N GLY A 51 15.92 20.23 10.81
CA GLY A 51 15.21 20.33 12.08
C GLY A 51 15.27 19.06 12.92
N SER A 52 14.65 19.09 14.11
CA SER A 52 14.75 18.02 15.11
C SER A 52 14.22 16.68 14.61
N THR A 53 13.09 16.67 13.94
CA THR A 53 12.51 15.46 13.33
C THR A 53 13.45 14.86 12.29
N TYR A 54 13.97 15.68 11.39
CA TYR A 54 14.92 15.25 10.37
C TYR A 54 16.16 14.62 11.02
N ASN A 55 16.79 15.30 12.00
CA ASN A 55 17.99 14.82 12.68
C ASN A 55 17.73 13.50 13.42
N LYS A 56 16.58 13.35 14.09
CA LYS A 56 16.20 12.11 14.76
C LYS A 56 16.07 10.94 13.79
N ILE A 57 15.40 11.13 12.67
CA ILE A 57 15.16 10.09 11.66
C ILE A 57 16.45 9.70 10.96
N THR A 58 17.27 10.68 10.56
CA THR A 58 18.56 10.40 9.91
C THR A 58 19.53 9.69 10.83
N ALA A 59 19.61 10.09 12.09
CA ALA A 59 20.43 9.41 13.11
C ALA A 59 19.96 7.95 13.31
N LEU A 60 18.64 7.69 13.35
CA LEU A 60 18.11 6.34 13.45
C LEU A 60 18.50 5.50 12.22
N LEU A 61 18.31 6.00 11.02
CA LEU A 61 18.66 5.27 9.78
C LEU A 61 20.16 5.01 9.68
N GLN A 62 21.01 5.95 10.10
CA GLN A 62 22.45 5.80 10.14
C GLN A 62 22.94 4.81 11.21
N SER A 63 22.14 4.57 12.25
CA SER A 63 22.46 3.56 13.27
C SER A 63 22.20 2.12 12.82
N ILE A 64 21.42 1.92 11.74
CA ILE A 64 21.12 0.60 11.21
C ILE A 64 22.28 0.16 10.30
N PRO A 65 22.76 -1.10 10.42
CA PRO A 65 23.84 -1.62 9.60
C PRO A 65 23.61 -1.46 8.09
N ALA A 66 24.66 -1.15 7.33
CA ALA A 66 24.59 -0.87 5.90
C ALA A 66 24.08 -2.06 5.07
N ASP A 67 24.35 -3.29 5.50
CA ASP A 67 23.85 -4.52 4.86
C ASP A 67 22.32 -4.59 4.88
N LYS A 68 21.67 -4.05 5.91
CA LYS A 68 20.21 -3.98 6.02
C LYS A 68 19.63 -2.78 5.29
N THR A 69 20.24 -1.62 5.45
CA THR A 69 19.76 -0.41 4.79
C THR A 69 20.10 -0.39 3.29
N GLY A 70 21.21 -1.00 2.89
CA GLY A 70 21.75 -0.90 1.54
C GLY A 70 22.28 0.50 1.22
N LEU A 71 22.60 1.31 2.25
CA LEU A 71 23.17 2.64 2.11
C LEU A 71 24.71 2.56 2.13
N ASP A 72 25.32 3.29 1.23
CA ASP A 72 26.76 3.56 1.20
C ASP A 72 27.07 4.91 1.89
N THR A 73 28.20 5.54 1.54
CA THR A 73 28.63 6.82 2.12
C THR A 73 28.14 8.06 1.37
N ASN A 74 27.60 7.89 0.15
CA ASN A 74 27.28 9.00 -0.75
C ASN A 74 25.77 9.18 -0.90
N TYR A 75 25.11 9.67 0.15
CA TYR A 75 23.67 9.88 0.12
C TYR A 75 23.22 11.07 0.97
N TYR A 76 22.00 11.54 0.70
CA TYR A 76 21.26 12.48 1.54
C TYR A 76 19.79 12.07 1.66
N PHE A 77 19.15 12.51 2.75
CA PHE A 77 17.77 12.17 3.06
C PHE A 77 16.80 13.29 2.68
N ARG A 78 15.58 12.90 2.34
CA ARG A 78 14.40 13.77 2.27
C ARG A 78 13.21 13.05 2.88
N ILE A 79 12.50 13.71 3.79
CA ILE A 79 11.26 13.16 4.34
C ILE A 79 10.10 13.76 3.55
N ASP A 80 9.34 12.90 2.87
CA ASP A 80 8.21 13.31 2.04
C ASP A 80 7.00 13.62 2.92
N LYS A 81 6.52 14.87 2.90
CA LYS A 81 5.36 15.30 3.69
C LYS A 81 4.06 14.70 3.19
N ASN A 82 3.92 14.51 1.86
CA ASN A 82 2.69 14.02 1.25
C ASN A 82 2.49 12.52 1.46
N LEU A 83 3.60 11.76 1.49
CA LEU A 83 3.59 10.32 1.71
C LEU A 83 3.72 9.94 3.19
N THR A 84 3.98 10.91 4.08
CA THR A 84 3.99 10.71 5.52
C THR A 84 2.57 10.48 6.03
N SER A 85 2.34 9.34 6.68
CA SER A 85 1.07 8.97 7.29
C SER A 85 0.98 9.39 8.76
N ASN A 86 -0.13 9.08 9.42
CA ASN A 86 -0.26 9.27 10.87
C ASN A 86 0.74 8.41 11.67
N TYR A 87 1.21 7.30 11.12
CA TYR A 87 2.05 6.30 11.79
C TYR A 87 3.50 6.33 11.35
N PHE A 88 3.78 6.70 10.09
CA PHE A 88 5.11 6.61 9.48
C PHE A 88 5.52 7.91 8.83
N TYR A 89 6.81 8.22 8.92
CA TYR A 89 7.49 9.11 8.01
C TYR A 89 7.92 8.32 6.77
N HIS A 90 7.66 8.86 5.59
CA HIS A 90 8.21 8.34 4.34
C HIS A 90 9.53 9.05 4.04
N VAL A 91 10.61 8.29 4.04
CA VAL A 91 11.98 8.81 3.89
C VAL A 91 12.57 8.32 2.59
N ASN A 92 12.91 9.24 1.71
CA ASN A 92 13.61 8.98 0.47
C ASN A 92 15.09 9.28 0.63
N VAL A 93 15.93 8.39 0.11
CA VAL A 93 17.38 8.51 0.12
C VAL A 93 17.88 8.65 -1.29
N TYR A 94 18.65 9.70 -1.54
CA TYR A 94 19.16 10.05 -2.85
C TYR A 94 20.68 9.99 -2.86
N ASP A 95 21.24 9.62 -3.99
CA ASP A 95 22.67 9.71 -4.26
C ASP A 95 23.12 11.19 -4.32
N THR A 96 24.23 11.52 -3.70
CA THR A 96 24.75 12.91 -3.67
C THR A 96 25.25 13.39 -5.01
N CYS A 97 25.75 12.50 -5.87
CA CYS A 97 26.35 12.86 -7.15
C CYS A 97 25.32 12.88 -8.27
N THR A 98 24.49 11.86 -8.35
CA THR A 98 23.53 11.70 -9.44
C THR A 98 22.14 12.25 -9.12
N HIS A 99 21.85 12.53 -7.84
CA HIS A 99 20.53 12.92 -7.32
C HIS A 99 19.42 11.90 -7.60
N MET A 100 19.78 10.66 -7.95
CA MET A 100 18.82 9.59 -8.17
C MET A 100 18.38 8.96 -6.85
N LEU A 101 17.13 8.51 -6.81
CA LEU A 101 16.59 7.77 -5.67
C LEU A 101 17.33 6.43 -5.51
N LYS A 102 17.92 6.19 -4.33
CA LYS A 102 18.61 4.94 -3.98
C LYS A 102 17.71 3.96 -3.25
N SER A 103 16.97 4.48 -2.28
CA SER A 103 16.10 3.66 -1.41
C SER A 103 15.01 4.51 -0.79
N SER A 104 13.92 3.86 -0.39
CA SER A 104 12.84 4.48 0.37
C SER A 104 12.57 3.69 1.64
N TYR A 105 12.17 4.38 2.70
CA TYR A 105 11.91 3.78 4.01
C TYR A 105 10.63 4.33 4.62
N PHE A 106 9.94 3.48 5.36
CA PHE A 106 8.96 3.91 6.35
C PHE A 106 9.60 3.85 7.73
N VAL A 107 9.64 4.98 8.41
CA VAL A 107 10.16 5.11 9.78
C VAL A 107 8.99 5.40 10.70
N ALA A 108 8.73 4.51 11.67
CA ALA A 108 7.66 4.71 12.64
C ALA A 108 7.88 6.01 13.44
N LYS A 109 6.81 6.80 13.64
CA LYS A 109 6.90 8.08 14.37
C LYS A 109 7.34 7.94 15.82
N ASP A 110 7.03 6.80 16.42
CA ASP A 110 7.50 6.40 17.76
C ASP A 110 8.90 5.76 17.75
N SER A 111 9.53 5.65 16.57
CA SER A 111 10.82 5.01 16.37
C SER A 111 10.87 3.51 16.70
N SER A 112 9.73 2.84 16.79
CA SER A 112 9.62 1.42 17.14
C SER A 112 10.12 0.49 16.04
N CYS A 113 10.01 0.89 14.78
CA CYS A 113 10.43 0.09 13.65
C CYS A 113 10.78 0.92 12.41
N VAL A 114 11.59 0.32 11.54
CA VAL A 114 11.94 0.86 10.22
C VAL A 114 11.76 -0.23 9.17
N TRP A 115 11.09 0.13 8.08
CA TRP A 115 10.86 -0.72 6.93
C TRP A 115 11.59 -0.17 5.73
N ARG A 116 12.30 -1.01 5.00
CA ARG A 116 12.87 -0.68 3.68
C ARG A 116 11.88 -1.09 2.61
N LEU A 117 11.60 -0.18 1.69
CA LEU A 117 10.72 -0.42 0.54
C LEU A 117 11.57 -0.84 -0.65
N TYR A 118 11.20 -1.94 -1.29
CA TYR A 118 11.86 -2.42 -2.51
C TYR A 118 11.07 -2.03 -3.75
N ASP A 119 9.73 -2.10 -3.65
CA ASP A 119 8.80 -1.59 -4.64
C ASP A 119 7.48 -1.19 -3.94
N GLU A 120 6.43 -0.93 -4.71
CA GLU A 120 5.12 -0.54 -4.16
C GLU A 120 4.45 -1.65 -3.31
N LYS A 121 4.90 -2.90 -3.42
CA LYS A 121 4.27 -4.07 -2.81
C LYS A 121 5.20 -4.86 -1.88
N ASP A 122 6.47 -4.55 -1.89
CA ASP A 122 7.46 -5.28 -1.11
C ASP A 122 8.18 -4.37 -0.13
N ALA A 123 8.13 -4.73 1.14
CA ALA A 123 8.77 -4.02 2.23
C ALA A 123 9.35 -5.01 3.25
N ALA A 124 10.59 -4.80 3.67
CA ALA A 124 11.23 -5.59 4.71
C ALA A 124 11.43 -4.78 5.98
N LEU A 125 11.12 -5.39 7.12
CA LEU A 125 11.47 -4.86 8.43
C LEU A 125 12.97 -4.95 8.63
N ILE A 126 13.66 -3.81 8.72
CA ILE A 126 15.12 -3.75 8.88
C ILE A 126 15.57 -3.35 10.29
N PHE A 127 14.66 -2.79 11.09
CA PHE A 127 14.93 -2.38 12.47
C PHE A 127 13.68 -2.48 13.34
N GLY A 128 13.85 -2.89 14.60
CA GLY A 128 12.81 -2.89 15.61
C GLY A 128 11.82 -4.04 15.51
N SER A 129 10.58 -3.81 15.96
CA SER A 129 9.51 -4.81 16.00
C SER A 129 8.20 -4.25 15.45
N ALA A 130 7.44 -5.10 14.78
CA ALA A 130 6.10 -4.78 14.29
C ALA A 130 5.00 -4.95 15.37
N GLU A 131 5.33 -5.28 16.62
CA GLU A 131 4.34 -5.51 17.69
C GLU A 131 3.45 -4.30 17.96
N GLU A 132 4.03 -3.08 17.97
CA GLU A 132 3.26 -1.85 18.16
C GLU A 132 2.26 -1.59 17.02
N MET A 133 2.61 -2.01 15.81
CA MET A 133 1.69 -1.97 14.66
C MET A 133 0.52 -2.94 14.87
N LEU A 134 0.81 -4.17 15.30
CA LEU A 134 -0.23 -5.16 15.60
C LEU A 134 -1.15 -4.71 16.75
N LYS A 135 -0.64 -4.03 17.75
CA LYS A 135 -1.49 -3.45 18.82
C LYS A 135 -2.47 -2.41 18.29
N LYS A 136 -2.08 -1.67 17.26
CA LYS A 136 -2.91 -0.63 16.61
C LYS A 136 -3.72 -1.18 15.42
N THR A 137 -3.55 -2.45 15.08
CA THR A 137 -4.31 -3.11 14.00
C THR A 137 -5.72 -3.41 14.48
N GLU A 138 -6.70 -3.02 13.68
CA GLU A 138 -8.11 -3.27 13.94
C GLU A 138 -8.64 -4.36 13.01
N VAL A 139 -9.41 -5.29 13.57
CA VAL A 139 -10.09 -6.35 12.83
C VAL A 139 -11.58 -6.24 13.10
N ILE A 140 -12.34 -6.00 12.05
CA ILE A 140 -13.79 -5.80 12.12
C ILE A 140 -14.48 -6.80 11.22
N VAL A 141 -15.44 -7.55 11.79
CA VAL A 141 -16.37 -8.40 11.03
C VAL A 141 -17.66 -7.64 10.80
N TYR A 142 -18.11 -7.63 9.55
CA TYR A 142 -19.35 -6.95 9.17
C TYR A 142 -20.14 -7.77 8.12
N PRO A 143 -21.46 -7.91 8.29
CA PRO A 143 -22.20 -7.64 9.53
C PRO A 143 -21.87 -8.69 10.61
N LYS A 144 -22.04 -8.35 11.89
CA LYS A 144 -21.89 -9.32 13.00
C LYS A 144 -23.03 -10.34 13.04
N ARG A 145 -24.22 -9.95 12.57
CA ARG A 145 -25.39 -10.84 12.34
C ARG A 145 -25.50 -11.07 10.84
N ILE A 146 -25.25 -12.29 10.41
CA ILE A 146 -25.16 -12.65 8.99
C ILE A 146 -26.39 -13.49 8.62
N PRO A 147 -27.29 -13.01 7.77
CA PRO A 147 -28.43 -13.79 7.31
C PRO A 147 -27.99 -15.00 6.47
N LEU A 148 -28.67 -16.12 6.58
CA LEU A 148 -28.51 -17.25 5.67
C LEU A 148 -28.75 -16.79 4.22
N GLY A 149 -27.88 -17.23 3.29
CA GLY A 149 -27.91 -16.81 1.89
C GLY A 149 -27.19 -15.47 1.59
N SER A 150 -26.63 -14.82 2.63
CA SER A 150 -25.75 -13.66 2.47
C SER A 150 -24.29 -14.03 2.77
N TYR A 151 -23.41 -13.05 2.96
CA TYR A 151 -22.04 -13.29 3.40
C TYR A 151 -21.60 -12.17 4.34
N GLY A 152 -20.65 -12.50 5.21
CA GLY A 152 -19.92 -11.53 6.02
C GLY A 152 -18.54 -11.24 5.43
N ILE A 153 -18.00 -10.07 5.74
CA ILE A 153 -16.64 -9.67 5.37
C ILE A 153 -15.81 -9.37 6.61
N VAL A 154 -14.52 -9.64 6.52
CA VAL A 154 -13.56 -9.19 7.53
C VAL A 154 -12.77 -8.02 6.95
N ARG A 155 -12.77 -6.91 7.67
CA ARG A 155 -11.93 -5.76 7.36
C ARG A 155 -10.78 -5.72 8.34
N VAL A 156 -9.57 -5.60 7.81
CA VAL A 156 -8.35 -5.44 8.59
C VAL A 156 -7.78 -4.07 8.28
N HIS A 157 -7.60 -3.27 9.31
CA HIS A 157 -6.94 -1.97 9.21
C HIS A 157 -5.58 -2.05 9.89
N VAL A 158 -4.54 -2.20 9.07
CA VAL A 158 -3.14 -2.16 9.51
C VAL A 158 -2.61 -0.72 9.39
N PRO A 159 -1.96 -0.17 10.42
CA PRO A 159 -1.35 1.16 10.32
C PRO A 159 -0.32 1.24 9.19
N GLY A 160 -0.46 2.24 8.32
CA GLY A 160 0.38 2.40 7.14
C GLY A 160 0.04 1.41 6.02
N MET A 161 0.79 1.47 4.92
CA MET A 161 0.64 0.56 3.78
C MET A 161 1.63 -0.61 3.85
N ILE A 162 1.88 -1.14 5.05
CA ILE A 162 2.83 -2.24 5.24
C ILE A 162 2.18 -3.55 4.84
N PRO A 163 2.86 -4.40 4.05
CA PRO A 163 2.39 -5.73 3.71
C PRO A 163 2.18 -6.59 4.95
N TYR A 164 1.12 -7.39 4.94
CA TYR A 164 0.81 -8.33 6.01
C TYR A 164 0.23 -9.64 5.45
N ASP A 165 0.46 -10.71 6.18
CA ASP A 165 -0.16 -12.01 5.92
C ASP A 165 -1.40 -12.14 6.80
N ILE A 166 -2.47 -12.71 6.24
CA ILE A 166 -3.71 -12.97 6.97
C ILE A 166 -4.16 -14.41 6.75
N LYS A 167 -4.57 -15.06 7.83
CA LYS A 167 -5.24 -16.36 7.79
C LYS A 167 -6.52 -16.28 8.59
N MET A 168 -7.62 -16.83 8.05
CA MET A 168 -8.91 -16.83 8.70
C MET A 168 -9.42 -18.26 8.88
N THR A 169 -10.05 -18.50 10.04
CA THR A 169 -10.64 -19.81 10.36
C THR A 169 -11.94 -19.60 11.14
N SER A 170 -12.98 -20.36 10.83
CA SER A 170 -14.17 -20.43 11.64
C SER A 170 -14.01 -21.53 12.71
N LEU A 171 -14.41 -21.26 13.95
CA LEU A 171 -14.36 -22.27 15.02
C LEU A 171 -15.48 -23.33 14.88
N ASN A 172 -16.55 -23.03 14.14
CA ASN A 172 -17.61 -23.99 13.87
C ASN A 172 -18.06 -23.91 12.41
N ALA A 173 -17.51 -24.80 11.58
CA ALA A 173 -17.81 -24.86 10.16
C ALA A 173 -19.26 -25.23 9.86
N ASN A 174 -20.00 -25.86 10.81
CA ASN A 174 -21.43 -26.14 10.64
C ASN A 174 -22.27 -24.86 10.73
N VAL A 175 -21.81 -23.81 11.36
CA VAL A 175 -22.47 -22.49 11.45
C VAL A 175 -22.03 -21.57 10.35
N ALA A 176 -20.71 -21.46 10.12
CA ALA A 176 -20.15 -20.64 9.07
C ALA A 176 -18.78 -21.17 8.62
N THR A 177 -18.47 -21.00 7.35
CA THR A 177 -17.16 -21.34 6.75
C THR A 177 -16.48 -20.08 6.21
N ILE A 178 -15.20 -20.20 5.92
CA ILE A 178 -14.42 -19.12 5.28
C ILE A 178 -14.13 -19.52 3.85
N SER A 179 -14.48 -18.66 2.89
CA SER A 179 -14.17 -18.87 1.48
C SER A 179 -12.73 -18.51 1.14
N ASP A 180 -12.23 -18.93 -0.03
CA ASP A 180 -10.91 -18.56 -0.57
C ASP A 180 -10.75 -17.03 -0.75
N LYS A 181 -11.88 -16.30 -0.89
CA LYS A 181 -11.88 -14.83 -0.97
C LYS A 181 -11.98 -14.17 0.41
N MET A 182 -11.77 -14.93 1.49
CA MET A 182 -11.86 -14.47 2.88
C MET A 182 -13.24 -13.91 3.27
N ASN A 183 -14.30 -14.38 2.62
CA ASN A 183 -15.67 -14.08 3.03
C ASN A 183 -16.16 -15.13 4.02
N ILE A 184 -16.98 -14.70 4.97
CA ILE A 184 -17.66 -15.57 5.91
C ILE A 184 -18.95 -16.05 5.24
N ILE A 185 -19.05 -17.36 5.00
CA ILE A 185 -20.20 -17.99 4.34
C ILE A 185 -21.04 -18.69 5.40
N PRO A 186 -22.27 -18.23 5.67
CA PRO A 186 -23.19 -18.88 6.62
C PRO A 186 -23.62 -20.26 6.10
N ALA A 187 -23.61 -21.26 6.98
CA ALA A 187 -24.04 -22.62 6.69
C ALA A 187 -25.36 -22.98 7.43
N ALA A 188 -25.46 -22.60 8.71
CA ALA A 188 -26.67 -22.81 9.51
C ALA A 188 -26.84 -21.71 10.56
N ALA A 189 -28.07 -21.45 11.01
CA ALA A 189 -28.33 -20.50 12.09
C ALA A 189 -27.64 -20.92 13.39
N GLY A 190 -27.04 -19.97 14.09
CA GLY A 190 -26.27 -20.21 15.31
C GLY A 190 -25.20 -19.17 15.55
N THR A 191 -24.38 -19.39 16.56
CA THR A 191 -23.23 -18.52 16.88
C THR A 191 -21.91 -19.25 16.67
N THR A 192 -20.90 -18.55 16.19
CA THR A 192 -19.52 -19.05 16.10
C THR A 192 -18.56 -17.87 16.20
N SER A 193 -17.29 -18.16 16.33
CA SER A 193 -16.24 -17.13 16.27
C SER A 193 -15.38 -17.33 15.02
N VAL A 194 -15.00 -16.23 14.42
CA VAL A 194 -13.98 -16.17 13.36
C VAL A 194 -12.65 -15.78 14.00
N VAL A 195 -11.66 -16.62 13.82
CA VAL A 195 -10.28 -16.40 14.23
C VAL A 195 -9.52 -15.82 13.05
N VAL A 196 -8.85 -14.70 13.26
CA VAL A 196 -8.07 -13.99 12.25
C VAL A 196 -6.64 -13.86 12.75
N ASP A 197 -5.74 -14.61 12.14
CA ASP A 197 -4.31 -14.55 12.42
C ASP A 197 -3.68 -13.54 11.47
N ILE A 198 -3.03 -12.52 12.00
CA ILE A 198 -2.33 -11.49 11.24
C ILE A 198 -0.85 -11.55 11.60
N LYS A 199 0.00 -11.60 10.56
CA LYS A 199 1.45 -11.51 10.69
C LYS A 199 1.96 -10.29 9.95
N ILE A 200 2.77 -9.47 10.62
CA ILE A 200 3.41 -8.29 10.06
C ILE A 200 4.91 -8.39 10.37
N GLY A 201 5.73 -8.60 9.34
CA GLY A 201 7.18 -8.76 9.52
C GLY A 201 7.52 -9.87 10.51
N ASN A 202 8.11 -9.51 11.66
CA ASN A 202 8.55 -10.44 12.70
C ASN A 202 7.53 -10.66 13.84
N ALA A 203 6.35 -10.04 13.77
CA ALA A 203 5.33 -10.14 14.79
C ALA A 203 4.04 -10.75 14.25
N ALA A 204 3.32 -11.48 15.10
CA ALA A 204 2.03 -12.09 14.76
C ALA A 204 1.04 -11.94 15.92
N ARG A 205 -0.25 -11.79 15.58
CA ARG A 205 -1.34 -11.69 16.56
C ARG A 205 -2.60 -12.32 16.05
N THR A 206 -3.31 -13.00 16.95
CA THR A 206 -4.61 -13.61 16.71
C THR A 206 -5.72 -12.70 17.26
N TYR A 207 -6.74 -12.49 16.44
CA TYR A 207 -7.96 -11.76 16.79
C TYR A 207 -9.13 -12.73 16.69
N THR A 208 -10.04 -12.67 17.67
CA THR A 208 -11.26 -13.48 17.66
C THR A 208 -12.46 -12.55 17.59
N GLN A 209 -13.38 -12.83 16.68
CA GLN A 209 -14.59 -12.05 16.45
C GLN A 209 -15.81 -12.98 16.46
N ASP A 210 -16.73 -12.72 17.37
CA ASP A 210 -17.98 -13.46 17.44
C ASP A 210 -18.95 -13.00 16.37
N ILE A 211 -19.62 -13.95 15.74
CA ILE A 211 -20.66 -13.75 14.73
C ILE A 211 -21.91 -14.57 15.06
N THR A 212 -23.03 -14.08 14.63
CA THR A 212 -24.32 -14.81 14.70
C THR A 212 -24.87 -14.98 13.30
N VAL A 213 -25.12 -16.22 12.91
CA VAL A 213 -25.89 -16.53 11.69
C VAL A 213 -27.36 -16.60 12.03
N VAL A 214 -28.18 -15.87 11.32
CA VAL A 214 -29.63 -15.79 11.55
C VAL A 214 -30.41 -16.28 10.34
N ASN A 215 -31.60 -16.79 10.58
CA ASN A 215 -32.54 -17.09 9.49
C ASN A 215 -32.97 -15.79 8.81
N THR A 216 -33.20 -15.84 7.51
CA THR A 216 -33.63 -14.66 6.73
C THR A 216 -34.96 -14.06 7.24
N ALA A 217 -35.79 -14.85 7.89
CA ALA A 217 -37.05 -14.39 8.51
C ALA A 217 -36.81 -13.51 9.76
N ASP A 218 -35.67 -13.70 10.47
CA ASP A 218 -35.39 -13.00 11.72
C ASP A 218 -34.73 -11.64 11.52
N THR A 219 -34.49 -11.21 10.28
CA THR A 219 -33.86 -9.93 9.96
C THR A 219 -34.83 -8.73 9.98
N SER A 220 -36.12 -8.96 10.24
CA SER A 220 -37.14 -7.91 10.18
C SER A 220 -37.11 -6.91 11.34
N ASP A 221 -36.39 -7.20 12.43
CA ASP A 221 -36.50 -6.42 13.67
C ASP A 221 -35.29 -5.53 14.02
N ASP A 222 -34.16 -5.62 13.30
CA ASP A 222 -32.96 -4.88 13.64
C ASP A 222 -32.74 -3.56 12.85
N GLY A 223 -33.82 -2.95 12.35
CA GLY A 223 -33.72 -1.61 11.75
C GLY A 223 -32.86 -1.52 10.46
N TYR A 224 -32.49 -2.66 9.86
CA TYR A 224 -31.74 -2.71 8.62
C TYR A 224 -32.65 -2.36 7.44
N ARG A 225 -32.99 -1.08 7.32
CA ARG A 225 -33.56 -0.57 6.07
C ARG A 225 -32.52 -0.76 4.98
N ARG A 226 -32.81 -1.60 4.01
CA ARG A 226 -32.10 -1.63 2.73
C ARG A 226 -32.11 -0.22 2.17
N SER A 227 -31.03 0.51 2.38
CA SER A 227 -30.81 1.75 1.67
C SER A 227 -30.34 1.39 0.27
N PRO A 228 -31.02 1.80 -0.81
CA PRO A 228 -30.61 1.49 -2.18
C PRO A 228 -29.49 2.42 -2.68
N ASN A 229 -28.75 3.05 -1.81
CA ASN A 229 -27.67 3.93 -2.21
C ASN A 229 -26.37 3.13 -2.40
N VAL A 230 -26.11 2.80 -3.65
CA VAL A 230 -24.85 2.22 -4.12
C VAL A 230 -23.83 3.35 -4.21
N ASN A 231 -22.96 3.49 -3.21
CA ASN A 231 -21.80 4.33 -3.31
C ASN A 231 -20.58 3.49 -3.70
N VAL A 232 -20.01 3.80 -4.86
CA VAL A 232 -18.80 3.15 -5.34
C VAL A 232 -17.60 3.85 -4.72
N GLY A 233 -16.95 3.17 -3.78
CA GLY A 233 -15.67 3.61 -3.21
C GLY A 233 -14.53 2.75 -3.76
N ILE A 234 -13.50 3.38 -4.31
CA ILE A 234 -12.29 2.67 -4.72
C ILE A 234 -11.36 2.61 -3.51
N GLY A 235 -11.29 1.45 -2.87
CA GLY A 235 -10.32 1.15 -1.84
C GLY A 235 -9.19 0.30 -2.43
N ILE A 236 -7.96 0.80 -2.40
CA ILE A 236 -6.78 -0.01 -2.77
C ILE A 236 -6.35 -0.76 -1.51
N GLY A 237 -6.77 -2.00 -1.42
CA GLY A 237 -6.28 -2.95 -0.41
C GLY A 237 -5.35 -3.94 -1.10
N TRP A 238 -4.13 -4.06 -0.60
CA TRP A 238 -3.15 -5.00 -1.14
C TRP A 238 -3.37 -6.37 -0.50
N HIS A 239 -3.87 -7.31 -1.29
CA HIS A 239 -3.88 -8.73 -0.94
C HIS A 239 -2.81 -9.46 -1.74
N HIS A 240 -2.13 -10.40 -1.14
CA HIS A 240 -1.06 -11.22 -1.70
C HIS A 240 -1.47 -12.10 -2.91
N HIS A 241 -2.72 -12.01 -3.35
CA HIS A 241 -3.20 -12.60 -4.59
C HIS A 241 -3.87 -11.50 -5.42
N GLY A 242 -3.20 -11.08 -6.48
CA GLY A 242 -3.55 -9.97 -7.34
C GLY A 242 -5.02 -9.95 -7.75
N GLY A 243 -5.77 -9.06 -7.15
CA GLY A 243 -7.13 -8.77 -7.51
C GLY A 243 -7.48 -7.35 -7.07
N ILE A 244 -7.85 -6.50 -8.03
CA ILE A 244 -8.46 -5.20 -7.75
C ILE A 244 -9.89 -5.48 -7.36
N GLY A 245 -10.22 -5.27 -6.10
CA GLY A 245 -11.60 -5.34 -5.61
C GLY A 245 -12.25 -3.97 -5.63
N ILE A 246 -13.27 -3.78 -6.43
CA ILE A 246 -14.17 -2.61 -6.35
C ILE A 246 -15.20 -2.94 -5.28
N GLY A 247 -15.11 -2.31 -4.12
CA GLY A 247 -16.09 -2.45 -3.05
C GLY A 247 -17.12 -1.32 -3.11
N VAL A 248 -18.38 -1.66 -3.12
CA VAL A 248 -19.51 -0.72 -3.07
C VAL A 248 -20.11 -0.78 -1.67
N GLY A 249 -20.08 0.32 -0.91
CA GLY A 249 -20.67 0.39 0.42
C GLY A 249 -20.84 1.82 0.93
N PRO A 250 -21.81 2.09 1.80
CA PRO A 250 -22.04 3.42 2.35
C PRO A 250 -20.95 3.80 3.35
N TRP A 251 -20.46 5.03 3.23
CA TRP A 251 -19.58 5.68 4.20
C TRP A 251 -20.44 6.39 5.27
N TRP A 252 -20.12 6.13 6.52
CA TRP A 252 -20.48 6.96 7.66
C TRP A 252 -19.21 7.41 8.37
#